data_8d6965eb2a77338a19dbc4b3ff9b980e
#
_entry.id   8d6965eb2a77338a19dbc4b3ff9b980e
#
_cell.length_a   1.000
_cell.length_b   1.000
_cell.length_c   1.000
_cell.angle_alpha   90.00
_cell.angle_beta   90.00
_cell.angle_gamma   90.00
#
_symmetry.space_group_name_H-M   'P 1'
#
loop_
_entity.id
_entity.type
_entity.pdbx_description
1 polymer ?
#
loop_
_entity_poly.entity_id
_entity_poly.type
_entity_poly.pdbx_seq_one_letter_code
_entity_poly.pdbx_strand_id
1 'polypeptide(L)'
;MLKLSGEVLVGRQDYGIDPDKVISIANDITQVHKKGKEICIVVGGGNIFRGISGAAQGIDRVTADGMGMLATVINALALQNAIEKNGVSTRVLSAIPMQTICESFIKRRAIRHLEKNRIIILAAGTGNPYFSTDTAATLRAAEMNCDVLFKGTSVDGVYESDPKLNP
;
A
#
# COMPACT_ATOMS: atom_id res chain seq x y z
N MET A 1 -2.87 -9.55 6.38
CA MET A 1 -2.21 -8.55 5.49
C MET A 1 -2.99 -8.43 4.18
N LEU A 2 -3.26 -7.21 3.72
CA LEU A 2 -3.84 -6.92 2.41
C LEU A 2 -2.84 -6.08 1.60
N LYS A 3 -2.36 -6.60 0.47
CA LYS A 3 -1.57 -5.84 -0.49
C LYS A 3 -2.48 -5.33 -1.61
N LEU A 4 -2.45 -4.04 -1.86
CA LEU A 4 -3.16 -3.39 -2.95
C LEU A 4 -2.18 -2.85 -3.99
N SER A 5 -2.44 -3.08 -5.28
CA SER A 5 -1.74 -2.35 -6.34
C SER A 5 -2.15 -0.88 -6.29
N GLY A 6 -1.22 0.04 -6.51
CA GLY A 6 -1.57 1.45 -6.69
C GLY A 6 -2.56 1.67 -7.84
N GLU A 7 -2.50 0.84 -8.86
CA GLU A 7 -3.39 0.91 -10.03
C GLU A 7 -4.88 0.74 -9.68
N VAL A 8 -5.21 0.06 -8.59
CA VAL A 8 -6.62 -0.07 -8.17
C VAL A 8 -7.21 1.26 -7.69
N LEU A 9 -6.35 2.26 -7.39
CA LEU A 9 -6.77 3.60 -6.94
C LEU A 9 -6.98 4.58 -8.09
N VAL A 10 -6.62 4.23 -9.31
CA VAL A 10 -6.77 5.09 -10.51
C VAL A 10 -8.25 5.23 -10.94
N GLY A 11 -9.05 4.20 -10.67
CA GLY A 11 -10.44 4.16 -11.10
C GLY A 11 -10.57 4.22 -12.63
N ARG A 12 -11.24 5.27 -13.13
CA ARG A 12 -11.44 5.51 -14.58
C ARG A 12 -10.43 6.49 -15.18
N GLN A 13 -9.46 6.94 -14.40
CA GLN A 13 -8.44 7.89 -14.83
C GLN A 13 -7.23 7.15 -15.40
N ASP A 14 -6.38 7.84 -16.14
CA ASP A 14 -5.14 7.26 -16.67
C ASP A 14 -4.02 7.19 -15.61
N TYR A 15 -4.07 8.09 -14.61
CA TYR A 15 -3.10 8.18 -13.52
C TYR A 15 -3.69 8.90 -12.30
N GLY A 16 -2.98 8.85 -11.18
CA GLY A 16 -3.37 9.56 -9.97
C GLY A 16 -4.29 8.74 -9.06
N ILE A 17 -5.15 9.43 -8.35
CA ILE A 17 -6.06 8.87 -7.34
C ILE A 17 -7.48 9.27 -7.67
N ASP A 18 -8.35 8.29 -7.90
CA ASP A 18 -9.79 8.48 -8.04
C ASP A 18 -10.44 8.46 -6.64
N PRO A 19 -11.03 9.58 -6.18
CA PRO A 19 -11.64 9.66 -4.87
C PRO A 19 -12.77 8.63 -4.65
N ASP A 20 -13.59 8.38 -5.67
CA ASP A 20 -14.71 7.44 -5.55
C ASP A 20 -14.20 6.01 -5.39
N LYS A 21 -13.12 5.67 -6.10
CA LYS A 21 -12.48 4.36 -5.98
C LYS A 21 -11.85 4.16 -4.60
N VAL A 22 -11.18 5.18 -4.08
CA VAL A 22 -10.62 5.14 -2.72
C VAL A 22 -11.72 4.97 -1.67
N ILE A 23 -12.84 5.68 -1.80
CA ILE A 23 -14.00 5.56 -0.90
C ILE A 23 -14.56 4.13 -0.97
N SER A 24 -14.75 3.58 -2.16
CA SER A 24 -15.24 2.20 -2.34
C SER A 24 -14.34 1.19 -1.62
N ILE A 25 -13.02 1.26 -1.84
CA ILE A 25 -12.05 0.36 -1.19
C ILE A 25 -12.05 0.55 0.33
N ALA A 26 -12.12 1.79 0.81
CA ALA A 26 -12.19 2.09 2.25
C ALA A 26 -13.45 1.51 2.89
N ASN A 27 -14.59 1.53 2.19
CA ASN A 27 -15.83 0.91 2.65
C ASN A 27 -15.67 -0.61 2.81
N ASP A 28 -15.11 -1.29 1.81
CA ASP A 28 -14.91 -2.74 1.86
C ASP A 28 -13.97 -3.13 3.02
N ILE A 29 -12.84 -2.43 3.16
CA ILE A 29 -11.89 -2.65 4.26
C ILE A 29 -12.57 -2.43 5.62
N THR A 30 -13.33 -1.36 5.76
CA THR A 30 -14.06 -1.04 6.99
C THR A 30 -15.08 -2.10 7.36
N GLN A 31 -15.81 -2.65 6.38
CA GLN A 31 -16.76 -3.74 6.60
C GLN A 31 -16.08 -5.01 7.13
N VAL A 32 -14.91 -5.35 6.60
CA VAL A 32 -14.13 -6.50 7.08
C VAL A 32 -13.60 -6.25 8.49
N HIS A 33 -13.09 -5.04 8.77
CA HIS A 33 -12.60 -4.67 10.09
C HIS A 33 -13.71 -4.76 11.15
N LYS A 34 -14.92 -4.28 10.85
CA LYS A 34 -16.09 -4.37 11.74
C LYS A 34 -16.50 -5.80 12.10
N LYS A 35 -16.04 -6.81 11.35
CA LYS A 35 -16.19 -8.23 11.69
C LYS A 35 -15.10 -8.74 12.66
N GLY A 36 -14.37 -7.84 13.31
CA GLY A 36 -13.33 -8.16 14.31
C GLY A 36 -12.01 -8.65 13.72
N LYS A 37 -11.69 -8.30 12.46
CA LYS A 37 -10.42 -8.67 11.83
C LYS A 37 -9.38 -7.58 12.03
N GLU A 38 -8.17 -7.96 12.44
CA GLU A 38 -7.00 -7.10 12.41
C GLU A 38 -6.50 -6.93 10.98
N ILE A 39 -6.32 -5.70 10.54
CA ILE A 39 -5.97 -5.41 9.14
C ILE A 39 -4.69 -4.60 9.06
N CYS A 40 -3.70 -5.17 8.36
CA CYS A 40 -2.52 -4.48 7.89
C CYS A 40 -2.61 -4.31 6.38
N ILE A 41 -2.32 -3.13 5.85
CA ILE A 41 -2.40 -2.82 4.42
C ILE A 41 -1.02 -2.41 3.92
N VAL A 42 -0.63 -2.91 2.75
CA VAL A 42 0.48 -2.41 1.94
C VAL A 42 -0.10 -1.93 0.63
N VAL A 43 0.16 -0.69 0.24
CA VAL A 43 -0.32 -0.12 -1.02
C VAL A 43 0.85 0.24 -1.92
N GLY A 44 0.73 -0.09 -3.22
CA GLY A 44 1.70 0.30 -4.25
C GLY A 44 1.59 1.78 -4.63
N GLY A 45 2.58 2.28 -5.38
CA GLY A 45 2.65 3.67 -5.85
C GLY A 45 2.54 3.85 -7.37
N GLY A 46 2.31 2.75 -8.12
CA GLY A 46 2.40 2.73 -9.58
C GLY A 46 1.39 3.60 -10.33
N ASN A 47 0.31 4.01 -9.68
CA ASN A 47 -0.66 4.98 -10.19
C ASN A 47 -0.15 6.43 -10.20
N ILE A 48 0.87 6.73 -9.39
CA ILE A 48 1.49 8.06 -9.26
C ILE A 48 2.85 8.07 -9.95
N PHE A 49 3.69 7.08 -9.62
CA PHE A 49 5.05 7.00 -10.16
C PHE A 49 5.54 5.54 -10.21
N ARG A 50 6.14 5.17 -11.35
CA ARG A 50 6.78 3.86 -11.54
C ARG A 50 8.28 4.04 -11.73
N GLY A 51 9.09 3.51 -10.80
CA GLY A 51 10.55 3.62 -10.82
C GLY A 51 11.18 3.09 -12.12
N ILE A 52 10.67 1.97 -12.65
CA ILE A 52 11.15 1.41 -13.93
C ILE A 52 10.90 2.39 -15.10
N SER A 53 9.72 3.00 -15.16
CA SER A 53 9.40 4.00 -16.21
C SER A 53 10.22 5.27 -16.03
N GLY A 54 10.48 5.71 -14.80
CA GLY A 54 11.34 6.84 -14.50
C GLY A 54 12.79 6.59 -14.91
N ALA A 55 13.34 5.41 -14.65
CA ALA A 55 14.67 5.01 -15.10
C ALA A 55 14.79 5.01 -16.64
N ALA A 56 13.74 4.56 -17.35
CA ALA A 56 13.70 4.63 -18.81
C ALA A 56 13.68 6.07 -19.37
N GLN A 57 13.28 7.05 -18.53
CA GLN A 57 13.28 8.49 -18.87
C GLN A 57 14.59 9.20 -18.43
N GLY A 58 15.62 8.47 -18.05
CA GLY A 58 16.94 9.02 -17.67
C GLY A 58 17.12 9.35 -16.19
N ILE A 59 16.13 9.03 -15.33
CA ILE A 59 16.29 9.12 -13.87
C ILE A 59 17.04 7.89 -13.40
N ASP A 60 18.05 8.04 -12.56
CA ASP A 60 18.75 6.88 -11.99
C ASP A 60 17.79 6.00 -11.17
N ARG A 61 18.06 4.69 -11.14
CA ARG A 61 17.16 3.69 -10.57
C ARG A 61 16.87 3.93 -9.07
N VAL A 62 17.88 4.31 -8.30
CA VAL A 62 17.75 4.52 -6.85
C VAL A 62 16.84 5.72 -6.57
N THR A 63 17.05 6.82 -7.30
CA THR A 63 16.18 8.00 -7.24
C THR A 63 14.75 7.67 -7.65
N ALA A 64 14.57 6.96 -8.77
CA ALA A 64 13.27 6.56 -9.27
C ALA A 64 12.52 5.65 -8.27
N ASP A 65 13.21 4.71 -7.65
CA ASP A 65 12.63 3.86 -6.60
C ASP A 65 12.28 4.68 -5.35
N GLY A 66 13.09 5.69 -4.99
CA GLY A 66 12.77 6.65 -3.93
C GLY A 66 11.47 7.41 -4.20
N MET A 67 11.30 7.91 -5.43
CA MET A 67 10.04 8.56 -5.86
C MET A 67 8.86 7.59 -5.78
N GLY A 68 9.03 6.34 -6.19
CA GLY A 68 8.02 5.29 -6.05
C GLY A 68 7.65 5.00 -4.61
N MET A 69 8.62 5.00 -3.69
CA MET A 69 8.37 4.85 -2.25
C MET A 69 7.53 6.02 -1.70
N LEU A 70 7.83 7.26 -2.08
CA LEU A 70 7.02 8.44 -1.72
C LEU A 70 5.60 8.37 -2.31
N ALA A 71 5.45 7.86 -3.52
CA ALA A 71 4.14 7.65 -4.14
C ALA A 71 3.25 6.70 -3.31
N THR A 72 3.84 5.66 -2.69
CA THR A 72 3.09 4.79 -1.78
C THR A 72 2.58 5.53 -0.54
N VAL A 73 3.33 6.52 -0.04
CA VAL A 73 2.92 7.33 1.11
C VAL A 73 1.71 8.18 0.76
N ILE A 74 1.70 8.80 -0.42
CA ILE A 74 0.55 9.58 -0.91
C ILE A 74 -0.71 8.71 -0.93
N ASN A 75 -0.62 7.51 -1.50
CA ASN A 75 -1.74 6.56 -1.52
C ASN A 75 -2.17 6.11 -0.12
N ALA A 76 -1.22 5.88 0.76
CA ALA A 76 -1.50 5.49 2.14
C ALA A 76 -2.27 6.57 2.91
N LEU A 77 -1.92 7.83 2.74
CA LEU A 77 -2.60 8.96 3.36
C LEU A 77 -4.02 9.15 2.80
N ALA A 78 -4.21 9.00 1.48
CA ALA A 78 -5.52 9.05 0.86
C ALA A 78 -6.44 7.95 1.41
N LEU A 79 -5.92 6.72 1.50
CA LEU A 79 -6.67 5.58 2.03
C LEU A 79 -6.95 5.73 3.53
N GLN A 80 -6.00 6.21 4.33
CA GLN A 80 -6.19 6.52 5.74
C GLN A 80 -7.36 7.49 5.92
N ASN A 81 -7.34 8.62 5.21
CA ASN A 81 -8.39 9.63 5.32
C ASN A 81 -9.78 9.06 4.97
N ALA A 82 -9.87 8.21 3.95
CA ALA A 82 -11.13 7.59 3.56
C ALA A 82 -11.62 6.57 4.59
N ILE A 83 -10.74 5.76 5.17
CA ILE A 83 -11.11 4.79 6.22
C ILE A 83 -11.52 5.52 7.51
N GLU A 84 -10.82 6.59 7.89
CA GLU A 84 -11.15 7.38 9.08
C GLU A 84 -12.50 8.11 8.95
N LYS A 85 -12.88 8.54 7.73
CA LYS A 85 -14.24 9.05 7.46
C LYS A 85 -15.34 8.00 7.71
N ASN A 86 -15.03 6.71 7.63
CA ASN A 86 -15.93 5.61 7.99
C ASN A 86 -15.94 5.29 9.50
N GLY A 87 -15.28 6.10 10.33
CA GLY A 87 -15.23 5.97 11.79
C GLY A 87 -14.25 4.94 12.31
N VAL A 88 -13.30 4.45 11.49
CA VAL A 88 -12.29 3.48 11.90
C VAL A 88 -10.93 4.16 12.04
N SER A 89 -10.38 4.18 13.25
CA SER A 89 -9.05 4.74 13.50
C SER A 89 -7.98 4.00 12.70
N THR A 90 -7.17 4.74 11.95
CA THR A 90 -6.14 4.18 11.06
C THR A 90 -4.80 4.87 11.30
N ARG A 91 -3.69 4.16 11.12
CA ARG A 91 -2.34 4.73 11.22
C ARG A 91 -1.50 4.34 10.02
N VAL A 92 -0.83 5.33 9.45
CA VAL A 92 0.20 5.13 8.44
C VAL A 92 1.55 5.02 9.12
N LEU A 93 2.29 3.94 8.80
CA LEU A 93 3.66 3.73 9.28
C LEU A 93 4.58 3.58 8.08
N SER A 94 5.57 4.47 7.98
CA SER A 94 6.51 4.52 6.86
C SER A 94 7.82 3.81 7.19
N ALA A 95 8.36 3.07 6.22
CA ALA A 95 9.70 2.51 6.30
C ALA A 95 10.79 3.59 6.20
N ILE A 96 10.49 4.75 5.62
CA ILE A 96 11.36 5.92 5.56
C ILE A 96 10.92 6.90 6.64
N PRO A 97 11.82 7.44 7.50
CA PRO A 97 11.47 8.42 8.51
C PRO A 97 10.89 9.71 7.90
N MET A 98 9.65 10.05 8.27
CA MET A 98 8.97 11.29 7.88
C MET A 98 7.96 11.72 8.96
N GLN A 99 8.45 11.94 10.15
CA GLN A 99 7.68 12.06 11.40
C GLN A 99 6.62 13.16 11.42
N THR A 100 6.76 14.19 10.58
CA THR A 100 5.77 15.26 10.44
C THR A 100 4.54 14.85 9.61
N ILE A 101 4.63 13.73 8.88
CA ILE A 101 3.57 13.24 7.98
C ILE A 101 2.93 11.97 8.51
N CYS A 102 3.75 10.99 8.91
CA CYS A 102 3.28 9.71 9.44
C CYS A 102 4.31 9.10 10.40
N GLU A 103 3.91 8.04 11.09
CA GLU A 103 4.78 7.37 12.06
C GLU A 103 5.87 6.55 11.35
N SER A 104 7.05 6.43 11.96
CA SER A 104 8.05 5.46 11.50
C SER A 104 7.60 4.04 11.83
N PHE A 105 7.80 3.10 10.89
CA PHE A 105 7.51 1.69 11.13
C PHE A 105 8.44 1.13 12.20
N ILE A 106 7.85 0.70 13.29
CA ILE A 106 8.47 -0.08 14.36
C ILE A 106 7.50 -1.21 14.68
N LYS A 107 7.92 -2.47 14.52
CA LYS A 107 7.06 -3.66 14.70
C LYS A 107 6.19 -3.57 15.95
N ARG A 108 6.78 -3.30 17.12
CA ARG A 108 6.04 -3.22 18.40
C ARG A 108 4.99 -2.12 18.41
N ARG A 109 5.26 -0.99 17.75
CA ARG A 109 4.30 0.10 17.60
C ARG A 109 3.14 -0.31 16.69
N ALA A 110 3.44 -0.97 15.58
CA ALA A 110 2.45 -1.50 14.66
C ALA A 110 1.52 -2.50 15.35
N ILE A 111 2.07 -3.47 16.11
CA ILE A 111 1.29 -4.40 16.92
C ILE A 111 0.40 -3.65 17.92
N ARG A 112 0.95 -2.64 18.63
CA ARG A 112 0.18 -1.85 19.57
C ARG A 112 -1.00 -1.08 18.95
N HIS A 113 -0.90 -0.73 17.68
CA HIS A 113 -2.04 -0.16 16.96
C HIS A 113 -3.12 -1.21 16.69
N LEU A 114 -2.76 -2.42 16.26
CA LEU A 114 -3.72 -3.52 16.05
C LEU A 114 -4.42 -3.90 17.35
N GLU A 115 -3.69 -4.04 18.47
CA GLU A 115 -4.25 -4.29 19.80
C GLU A 115 -5.27 -3.22 20.23
N LYS A 116 -5.11 -1.98 19.75
CA LYS A 116 -6.06 -0.88 19.94
C LYS A 116 -7.18 -0.84 18.90
N ASN A 117 -7.39 -1.95 18.20
CA ASN A 117 -8.41 -2.08 17.16
C ASN A 117 -8.31 -1.00 16.07
N ARG A 118 -7.08 -0.69 15.63
CA ARG A 118 -6.79 0.24 14.54
C ARG A 118 -6.37 -0.51 13.30
N ILE A 119 -6.73 0.01 12.13
CA ILE A 119 -6.12 -0.43 10.88
C ILE A 119 -4.74 0.22 10.75
N ILE A 120 -3.75 -0.51 10.24
CA ILE A 120 -2.45 0.06 9.91
C ILE A 120 -2.18 -0.03 8.41
N ILE A 121 -1.56 1.02 7.86
CA ILE A 121 -1.13 1.08 6.47
C ILE A 121 0.40 1.24 6.47
N LEU A 122 1.08 0.30 5.85
CA LEU A 122 2.54 0.23 5.80
C LEU A 122 3.00 0.84 4.47
N ALA A 123 3.66 1.99 4.54
CA ALA A 123 4.08 2.78 3.39
C ALA A 123 5.59 2.79 3.19
N ALA A 124 6.06 3.32 2.08
CA ALA A 124 7.44 3.38 1.64
C ALA A 124 8.11 2.01 1.44
N GLY A 125 7.32 0.98 1.13
CA GLY A 125 7.83 -0.34 0.79
C GLY A 125 8.72 -0.96 1.87
N THR A 126 9.92 -1.41 1.49
CA THR A 126 10.94 -1.90 2.43
C THR A 126 11.79 -0.76 3.00
N GLY A 127 11.71 0.44 2.44
CA GLY A 127 12.62 1.56 2.70
C GLY A 127 13.93 1.48 1.90
N ASN A 128 14.06 0.48 1.04
CA ASN A 128 15.26 0.26 0.22
C ASN A 128 14.89 0.24 -1.28
N PRO A 129 15.76 0.76 -2.16
CA PRO A 129 15.57 0.64 -3.60
C PRO A 129 15.65 -0.83 -4.05
N TYR A 130 15.27 -1.10 -5.29
CA TYR A 130 15.27 -2.41 -5.98
C TYR A 130 14.23 -3.42 -5.47
N PHE A 131 13.41 -3.10 -4.48
CA PHE A 131 12.36 -3.98 -3.96
C PHE A 131 10.97 -3.54 -4.41
N SER A 132 10.16 -4.50 -4.80
CA SER A 132 8.74 -4.27 -5.12
C SER A 132 7.89 -4.13 -3.86
N THR A 133 6.69 -3.56 -3.99
CA THR A 133 5.72 -3.55 -2.89
C THR A 133 5.15 -4.94 -2.57
N ASP A 134 5.25 -5.91 -3.49
CA ASP A 134 4.93 -7.31 -3.22
C ASP A 134 5.95 -7.92 -2.23
N THR A 135 7.24 -7.66 -2.47
CA THR A 135 8.32 -8.05 -1.53
C THR A 135 8.11 -7.38 -0.16
N ALA A 136 7.77 -6.08 -0.15
CA ALA A 136 7.48 -5.39 1.09
C ALA A 136 6.29 -6.01 1.84
N ALA A 137 5.21 -6.36 1.13
CA ALA A 137 4.04 -6.97 1.74
C ALA A 137 4.36 -8.34 2.36
N THR A 138 5.15 -9.16 1.67
CA THR A 138 5.60 -10.45 2.18
C THR A 138 6.47 -10.30 3.43
N LEU A 139 7.45 -9.40 3.39
CA LEU A 139 8.32 -9.09 4.53
C LEU A 139 7.49 -8.63 5.73
N ARG A 140 6.60 -7.66 5.53
CA ARG A 140 5.77 -7.12 6.62
C ARG A 140 4.78 -8.13 7.15
N ALA A 141 4.21 -9.01 6.30
CA ALA A 141 3.33 -10.08 6.73
C ALA A 141 4.06 -11.05 7.67
N ALA A 142 5.31 -11.42 7.33
CA ALA A 142 6.15 -12.27 8.18
C ALA A 142 6.52 -11.57 9.50
N GLU A 143 6.96 -10.30 9.45
CA GLU A 143 7.32 -9.53 10.64
C GLU A 143 6.13 -9.35 11.60
N MET A 144 4.93 -9.13 11.07
CA MET A 144 3.70 -8.90 11.84
C MET A 144 3.00 -10.19 12.23
N ASN A 145 3.54 -11.37 11.88
CA ASN A 145 2.92 -12.68 12.10
C ASN A 145 1.48 -12.74 11.58
N CYS A 146 1.25 -12.25 10.36
CA CYS A 146 -0.08 -12.28 9.75
C CYS A 146 -0.47 -13.71 9.38
N ASP A 147 -1.70 -14.12 9.70
CA ASP A 147 -2.23 -15.45 9.35
C ASP A 147 -2.37 -15.64 7.84
N VAL A 148 -2.60 -14.53 7.11
CA VAL A 148 -2.84 -14.55 5.66
C VAL A 148 -2.36 -13.28 4.99
N LEU A 149 -1.86 -13.41 3.77
CA LEU A 149 -1.54 -12.32 2.85
C LEU A 149 -2.43 -12.44 1.61
N PHE A 150 -3.31 -11.45 1.42
CA PHE A 150 -4.09 -11.28 0.21
C PHE A 150 -3.43 -10.25 -0.71
N LYS A 151 -3.33 -10.56 -2.00
CA LYS A 151 -2.90 -9.64 -3.04
C LYS A 151 -4.09 -9.22 -3.88
N GLY A 152 -4.55 -7.97 -3.69
CA GLY A 152 -5.51 -7.33 -4.57
C GLY A 152 -4.80 -6.82 -5.82
N THR A 153 -5.16 -7.36 -6.97
CA THR A 153 -4.56 -7.08 -8.27
C THR A 153 -5.63 -6.87 -9.34
N SER A 154 -5.24 -6.35 -10.50
CA SER A 154 -6.11 -6.13 -11.64
C SER A 154 -6.29 -7.37 -12.54
N VAL A 155 -5.66 -8.49 -12.17
CA VAL A 155 -5.75 -9.79 -12.86
C VAL A 155 -6.21 -10.86 -11.86
N ASP A 156 -6.75 -11.95 -12.36
CA ASP A 156 -7.41 -12.98 -11.57
C ASP A 156 -6.48 -14.09 -11.04
N GLY A 157 -5.18 -13.99 -11.34
CA GLY A 157 -4.22 -14.99 -10.88
C GLY A 157 -2.76 -14.60 -11.03
N VAL A 158 -1.89 -15.56 -10.79
CA VAL A 158 -0.45 -15.49 -11.07
C VAL A 158 -0.20 -16.16 -12.43
N TYR A 159 0.47 -15.45 -13.31
CA TYR A 159 0.77 -15.88 -14.67
C TYR A 159 2.28 -16.02 -14.89
N GLU A 160 2.68 -16.86 -15.83
CA GLU A 160 4.09 -17.01 -16.23
C GLU A 160 4.60 -15.77 -16.98
N SER A 161 3.70 -15.01 -17.61
CA SER A 161 3.98 -13.77 -18.35
C SER A 161 2.82 -12.79 -18.21
N ASP A 162 2.96 -11.56 -18.71
CA ASP A 162 1.88 -10.57 -18.68
C ASP A 162 0.68 -11.05 -19.51
N PRO A 163 -0.50 -11.33 -18.89
CA PRO A 163 -1.68 -11.84 -19.61
C PRO A 163 -2.28 -10.83 -20.59
N LYS A 164 -1.88 -9.55 -20.54
CA LYS A 164 -2.28 -8.55 -21.53
C LYS A 164 -1.47 -8.63 -22.81
N LEU A 165 -0.25 -9.17 -22.72
CA LEU A 165 0.65 -9.33 -23.87
C LEU A 165 0.62 -10.75 -24.43
N ASN A 166 0.34 -11.74 -23.59
CA ASN A 166 0.26 -13.15 -23.91
C ASN A 166 -1.02 -13.75 -23.29
N PRO A 167 -2.18 -13.53 -23.95
CA PRO A 167 -3.47 -14.02 -23.45
C PRO A 167 -3.63 -15.55 -23.49
#